data_0166db0fe47df71a2d2b954b94d48d90
#
_entry.id   0166db0fe47df71a2d2b954b94d48d90
#
_cell.length_a   1.000
_cell.length_b   1.000
_cell.length_c   1.000
_cell.angle_alpha   90.00
_cell.angle_beta   90.00
_cell.angle_gamma   90.00
#
_symmetry.space_group_name_H-M   'P 1'
#
loop_
_entity.id
_entity.type
_entity.pdbx_description
1 polymer ?
#
loop_
_entity_poly.entity_id
_entity_poly.type
_entity_poly.pdbx_seq_one_letter_code
_entity_poly.pdbx_strand_id
1 'polypeptide(L)'
;GFWLGDDQVHRATAALLLGDREALTATAVSAGFARRYGADAALPERFALVGHSLGAGVAAGAAGYYADAVIASGAVNRLAGIVTLDGAPPGSVLPDALDKLEGLGVYIPVLELGAPREDGTPRRVDAALNEHRPGHFNGVVLDNGQHLDSMQGGSWAITLISYLNQGFPTEQNKSAAQTLIAGWINDIFAGRI
;
A
#
# COMPACT_ATOMS: atom_id res chain seq x y z
N GLY A 1 18.89 -14.74 -1.75
CA GLY A 1 17.56 -15.06 -1.24
C GLY A 1 16.58 -13.97 -1.61
N PHE A 2 15.32 -14.26 -1.70
CA PHE A 2 14.27 -13.28 -1.95
C PHE A 2 14.04 -12.43 -0.68
N TRP A 3 14.16 -11.11 -0.81
CA TRP A 3 13.96 -10.17 0.29
C TRP A 3 13.04 -9.01 -0.14
N LEU A 4 11.96 -8.76 0.59
CA LEU A 4 10.97 -7.72 0.24
C LEU A 4 11.53 -6.29 0.22
N GLY A 5 12.66 -6.06 0.87
CA GLY A 5 13.37 -4.77 0.86
C GLY A 5 14.30 -4.56 -0.33
N ASP A 6 14.46 -5.57 -1.20
CA ASP A 6 15.39 -5.47 -2.32
C ASP A 6 14.80 -4.64 -3.46
N ASP A 7 15.61 -3.78 -4.03
CA ASP A 7 15.32 -2.98 -5.23
C ASP A 7 14.78 -3.81 -6.39
N GLN A 8 15.30 -5.03 -6.55
CA GLN A 8 14.86 -5.95 -7.59
C GLN A 8 13.38 -6.31 -7.44
N VAL A 9 12.90 -6.50 -6.21
CA VAL A 9 11.49 -6.78 -5.93
C VAL A 9 10.62 -5.58 -6.27
N HIS A 10 11.06 -4.38 -5.87
CA HIS A 10 10.35 -3.13 -6.13
C HIS A 10 10.23 -2.86 -7.64
N ARG A 11 11.34 -3.01 -8.39
CA ARG A 11 11.38 -2.86 -9.86
C ARG A 11 10.50 -3.90 -10.57
N ALA A 12 10.58 -5.16 -10.15
CA ALA A 12 9.76 -6.23 -10.73
C ALA A 12 8.26 -5.97 -10.48
N THR A 13 7.90 -5.51 -9.28
CA THR A 13 6.52 -5.14 -8.95
C THR A 13 6.06 -3.94 -9.80
N ALA A 14 6.89 -2.91 -9.95
CA ALA A 14 6.58 -1.77 -10.82
C ALA A 14 6.35 -2.20 -12.27
N ALA A 15 7.17 -3.10 -12.79
CA ALA A 15 7.04 -3.61 -14.17
C ALA A 15 5.68 -4.28 -14.43
N LEU A 16 5.08 -4.94 -13.43
CA LEU A 16 3.74 -5.52 -13.54
C LEU A 16 2.62 -4.49 -13.69
N LEU A 17 2.88 -3.24 -13.27
CA LEU A 17 1.90 -2.15 -13.25
C LEU A 17 1.97 -1.28 -14.51
N LEU A 18 3.00 -1.43 -15.31
CA LEU A 18 3.23 -0.66 -16.52
C LEU A 18 2.52 -1.26 -17.75
N GLY A 19 2.36 -0.44 -18.78
CA GLY A 19 1.75 -0.87 -20.05
C GLY A 19 0.34 -1.42 -19.88
N ASP A 20 0.03 -2.47 -20.62
CA ASP A 20 -1.31 -3.09 -20.62
C ASP A 20 -1.53 -4.09 -19.49
N ARG A 21 -0.54 -4.26 -18.61
CA ARG A 21 -0.60 -5.14 -17.43
C ARG A 21 -1.01 -6.57 -17.78
N GLU A 22 -0.49 -7.10 -18.89
CA GLU A 22 -0.88 -8.41 -19.43
C GLU A 22 -0.70 -9.54 -18.41
N ALA A 23 0.43 -9.56 -17.69
CA ALA A 23 0.71 -10.59 -16.67
C ALA A 23 -0.29 -10.55 -15.51
N LEU A 24 -0.68 -9.36 -15.05
CA LEU A 24 -1.71 -9.20 -14.01
C LEU A 24 -3.08 -9.62 -14.53
N THR A 25 -3.42 -9.24 -15.75
CA THR A 25 -4.69 -9.62 -16.40
C THR A 25 -4.77 -11.13 -16.54
N ALA A 26 -3.73 -11.78 -17.07
CA ALA A 26 -3.68 -13.24 -17.20
C ALA A 26 -3.82 -13.95 -15.86
N THR A 27 -3.15 -13.44 -14.81
CA THR A 27 -3.26 -13.99 -13.45
C THR A 27 -4.66 -13.81 -12.88
N ALA A 28 -5.27 -12.65 -13.05
CA ALA A 28 -6.63 -12.39 -12.59
C ALA A 28 -7.65 -13.29 -13.30
N VAL A 29 -7.53 -13.48 -14.61
CA VAL A 29 -8.39 -14.39 -15.39
C VAL A 29 -8.24 -15.83 -14.92
N SER A 30 -7.01 -16.31 -14.73
CA SER A 30 -6.76 -17.67 -14.23
C SER A 30 -7.28 -17.89 -12.81
N ALA A 31 -7.25 -16.86 -11.97
CA ALA A 31 -7.82 -16.87 -10.62
C ALA A 31 -9.37 -16.80 -10.59
N GLY A 32 -10.01 -16.67 -11.75
CA GLY A 32 -11.46 -16.68 -11.88
C GLY A 32 -12.13 -15.31 -11.89
N PHE A 33 -11.39 -14.24 -12.17
CA PHE A 33 -11.93 -12.89 -12.30
C PHE A 33 -13.10 -12.81 -13.27
N ALA A 34 -12.96 -13.43 -14.47
CA ALA A 34 -14.02 -13.49 -15.46
C ALA A 34 -15.28 -14.21 -14.98
N ARG A 35 -15.14 -15.25 -14.14
CA ARG A 35 -16.30 -15.96 -13.56
C ARG A 35 -17.09 -15.09 -12.59
N ARG A 36 -16.41 -14.16 -11.91
CA ARG A 36 -17.05 -13.29 -10.91
C ARG A 36 -17.65 -12.03 -11.54
N TYR A 37 -17.01 -11.46 -12.55
CA TYR A 37 -17.35 -10.14 -13.11
C TYR A 37 -17.82 -10.17 -14.57
N GLY A 38 -17.91 -11.36 -15.19
CA GLY A 38 -18.30 -11.56 -16.59
C GLY A 38 -17.09 -11.80 -17.50
N ALA A 39 -17.36 -12.44 -18.66
CA ALA A 39 -16.32 -12.85 -19.59
C ALA A 39 -15.54 -11.65 -20.19
N ASP A 40 -16.19 -10.51 -20.34
CA ASP A 40 -15.61 -9.28 -20.90
C ASP A 40 -15.02 -8.36 -19.82
N ALA A 41 -14.97 -8.81 -18.56
CA ALA A 41 -14.44 -8.00 -17.47
C ALA A 41 -12.93 -7.78 -17.64
N ALA A 42 -12.52 -6.52 -17.66
CA ALA A 42 -11.13 -6.08 -17.68
C ALA A 42 -10.70 -5.54 -16.32
N LEU A 43 -9.41 -5.62 -16.01
CA LEU A 43 -8.87 -4.96 -14.84
C LEU A 43 -9.09 -3.44 -14.95
N PRO A 44 -9.52 -2.76 -13.86
CA PRO A 44 -9.65 -1.31 -13.87
C PRO A 44 -8.35 -0.63 -14.32
N GLU A 45 -8.47 0.47 -15.05
CA GLU A 45 -7.28 1.21 -15.53
C GLU A 45 -6.49 1.80 -14.38
N ARG A 46 -7.18 2.45 -13.44
CA ARG A 46 -6.55 3.02 -12.25
C ARG A 46 -6.39 1.96 -11.17
N PHE A 47 -5.33 2.07 -10.40
CA PHE A 47 -5.04 1.17 -9.30
C PHE A 47 -4.52 1.94 -8.07
N ALA A 48 -4.65 1.35 -6.91
CA ALA A 48 -3.99 1.76 -5.68
C ALA A 48 -3.12 0.61 -5.16
N LEU A 49 -2.07 0.94 -4.43
CA LEU A 49 -1.19 -0.04 -3.79
C LEU A 49 -1.47 -0.07 -2.30
N VAL A 50 -1.57 -1.26 -1.75
CA VAL A 50 -1.75 -1.46 -0.31
C VAL A 50 -0.65 -2.37 0.19
N GLY A 51 0.06 -1.96 1.24
CA GLY A 51 1.15 -2.74 1.80
C GLY A 51 1.13 -2.77 3.33
N HIS A 52 1.20 -3.97 3.91
CA HIS A 52 1.29 -4.17 5.35
C HIS A 52 2.73 -4.44 5.78
N SER A 53 3.18 -3.83 6.87
CA SER A 53 4.50 -4.06 7.46
C SER A 53 5.63 -3.84 6.44
N LEU A 54 6.49 -4.83 6.17
CA LEU A 54 7.51 -4.77 5.11
C LEU A 54 6.91 -4.61 3.70
N GLY A 55 5.67 -5.08 3.48
CA GLY A 55 4.95 -4.85 2.23
C GLY A 55 4.66 -3.39 1.93
N ALA A 56 4.67 -2.52 2.94
CA ALA A 56 4.62 -1.07 2.73
C ALA A 56 5.85 -0.57 1.96
N GLY A 57 7.02 -1.16 2.21
CA GLY A 57 8.23 -0.90 1.43
C GLY A 57 8.09 -1.33 -0.04
N VAL A 58 7.48 -2.50 -0.28
CA VAL A 58 7.21 -2.96 -1.66
C VAL A 58 6.24 -2.02 -2.35
N ALA A 59 5.14 -1.63 -1.69
CA ALA A 59 4.16 -0.71 -2.26
C ALA A 59 4.78 0.66 -2.59
N ALA A 60 5.52 1.25 -1.65
CA ALA A 60 6.20 2.53 -1.85
C ALA A 60 7.30 2.44 -2.92
N GLY A 61 8.21 1.47 -2.81
CA GLY A 61 9.31 1.31 -3.76
C GLY A 61 8.81 1.04 -5.19
N ALA A 62 7.80 0.18 -5.34
CA ALA A 62 7.18 -0.08 -6.64
C ALA A 62 6.51 1.19 -7.20
N ALA A 63 5.83 1.98 -6.35
CA ALA A 63 5.25 3.25 -6.77
C ALA A 63 6.29 4.24 -7.26
N GLY A 64 7.44 4.35 -6.57
CA GLY A 64 8.55 5.20 -7.00
C GLY A 64 9.12 4.79 -8.35
N TYR A 65 9.40 3.50 -8.56
CA TYR A 65 9.87 3.01 -9.86
C TYR A 65 8.83 3.12 -10.97
N TYR A 66 7.56 2.94 -10.64
CA TYR A 66 6.45 3.18 -11.57
C TYR A 66 6.40 4.65 -11.99
N ALA A 67 6.53 5.59 -11.05
CA ALA A 67 6.57 7.02 -11.33
C ALA A 67 7.72 7.39 -12.27
N ASP A 68 8.94 6.92 -11.99
CA ASP A 68 10.11 7.13 -12.85
C ASP A 68 9.85 6.63 -14.29
N ALA A 69 9.26 5.44 -14.43
CA ALA A 69 8.99 4.85 -15.74
C ALA A 69 7.89 5.62 -16.50
N VAL A 70 6.85 6.06 -15.83
CA VAL A 70 5.76 6.88 -16.41
C VAL A 70 6.33 8.22 -16.90
N ILE A 71 7.14 8.89 -16.09
CA ILE A 71 7.77 10.17 -16.45
C ILE A 71 8.69 9.97 -17.66
N ALA A 72 9.56 8.96 -17.62
CA ALA A 72 10.52 8.70 -18.69
C ALA A 72 9.87 8.36 -20.02
N SER A 73 8.73 7.65 -20.00
CA SER A 73 8.02 7.23 -21.21
C SER A 73 6.94 8.22 -21.70
N GLY A 74 6.57 9.21 -20.89
CA GLY A 74 5.43 10.07 -21.15
C GLY A 74 4.08 9.34 -21.10
N ALA A 75 4.01 8.18 -20.44
CA ALA A 75 2.79 7.40 -20.32
C ALA A 75 1.79 8.08 -19.37
N VAL A 76 0.53 7.70 -19.49
CA VAL A 76 -0.52 8.18 -18.58
C VAL A 76 -0.35 7.55 -17.20
N ASN A 77 -0.30 8.37 -16.16
CA ASN A 77 -0.30 7.88 -14.79
C ASN A 77 -1.64 7.22 -14.43
N ARG A 78 -1.60 5.99 -13.96
CA ARG A 78 -2.76 5.20 -13.52
C ARG A 78 -2.76 4.92 -12.01
N LEU A 79 -1.68 5.27 -11.30
CA LEU A 79 -1.59 5.14 -9.85
C LEU A 79 -2.50 6.18 -9.19
N ALA A 80 -3.47 5.71 -8.42
CA ALA A 80 -4.43 6.56 -7.73
C ALA A 80 -3.97 6.94 -6.32
N GLY A 81 -3.26 6.06 -5.63
CA GLY A 81 -2.78 6.30 -4.27
C GLY A 81 -2.12 5.07 -3.66
N ILE A 82 -1.62 5.24 -2.46
CA ILE A 82 -0.96 4.20 -1.67
C ILE A 82 -1.55 4.20 -0.26
N VAL A 83 -1.81 3.02 0.28
CA VAL A 83 -2.18 2.84 1.69
C VAL A 83 -1.16 1.91 2.34
N THR A 84 -0.52 2.38 3.37
CA THR A 84 0.39 1.60 4.19
C THR A 84 -0.29 1.22 5.50
N LEU A 85 -0.13 -0.04 5.91
CA LEU A 85 -0.79 -0.62 7.06
C LEU A 85 0.29 -1.04 8.06
N ASP A 86 0.42 -0.29 9.11
CA ASP A 86 1.48 -0.42 10.10
C ASP A 86 2.85 -0.63 9.46
N GLY A 87 3.16 0.28 8.54
CA GLY A 87 4.25 0.16 7.59
C GLY A 87 5.64 0.13 8.23
N ALA A 88 6.51 -0.73 7.70
CA ALA A 88 7.91 -0.83 8.06
C ALA A 88 8.82 -0.83 6.82
N PRO A 89 8.77 0.22 5.99
CA PRO A 89 9.64 0.31 4.81
C PRO A 89 11.11 0.38 5.26
N PRO A 90 12.02 -0.38 4.63
CA PRO A 90 13.43 -0.34 5.00
C PRO A 90 14.12 0.93 4.47
N GLY A 91 15.09 1.42 5.26
CA GLY A 91 15.98 2.53 4.85
C GLY A 91 15.24 3.77 4.36
N SER A 92 15.63 4.28 3.19
CA SER A 92 15.08 5.46 2.51
C SER A 92 13.97 5.14 1.47
N VAL A 93 13.50 3.89 1.41
CA VAL A 93 12.56 3.45 0.36
C VAL A 93 11.32 4.36 0.27
N LEU A 94 10.73 4.72 1.40
CA LEU A 94 9.55 5.60 1.39
C LEU A 94 9.90 7.06 1.04
N PRO A 95 10.90 7.72 1.67
CA PRO A 95 11.36 9.04 1.26
C PRO A 95 11.67 9.13 -0.23
N ASP A 96 12.49 8.21 -0.75
CA ASP A 96 12.86 8.17 -2.17
C ASP A 96 11.65 8.00 -3.08
N ALA A 97 10.67 7.21 -2.66
CA ALA A 97 9.42 7.03 -3.41
C ALA A 97 8.56 8.30 -3.40
N LEU A 98 8.48 9.01 -2.28
CA LEU A 98 7.73 10.26 -2.18
C LEU A 98 8.30 11.33 -3.10
N ASP A 99 9.63 11.48 -3.15
CA ASP A 99 10.31 12.41 -4.07
C ASP A 99 10.01 12.08 -5.55
N LYS A 100 10.04 10.79 -5.91
CA LYS A 100 9.71 10.35 -7.27
C LYS A 100 8.25 10.57 -7.65
N LEU A 101 7.33 10.37 -6.70
CA LEU A 101 5.90 10.61 -6.91
C LEU A 101 5.60 12.10 -7.15
N GLU A 102 6.35 13.01 -6.54
CA GLU A 102 6.21 14.45 -6.81
C GLU A 102 6.53 14.80 -8.26
N GLY A 103 7.48 14.08 -8.87
CA GLY A 103 7.83 14.23 -10.28
C GLY A 103 6.70 13.95 -11.27
N LEU A 104 5.62 13.28 -10.86
CA LEU A 104 4.44 13.05 -11.70
C LEU A 104 3.63 14.33 -11.98
N GLY A 105 3.86 15.42 -11.23
CA GLY A 105 3.14 16.68 -11.39
C GLY A 105 1.66 16.63 -10.96
N VAL A 106 1.24 15.53 -10.36
CA VAL A 106 -0.09 15.34 -9.75
C VAL A 106 0.07 14.77 -8.36
N TYR A 107 -0.80 15.19 -7.44
CA TYR A 107 -0.75 14.66 -6.08
C TYR A 107 -1.21 13.20 -6.05
N ILE A 108 -0.37 12.33 -5.50
CA ILE A 108 -0.70 10.91 -5.26
C ILE A 108 -0.81 10.72 -3.74
N PRO A 109 -2.00 10.51 -3.18
CA PRO A 109 -2.16 10.29 -1.74
C PRO A 109 -1.37 9.07 -1.26
N VAL A 110 -0.68 9.22 -0.14
CA VAL A 110 -0.02 8.13 0.59
C VAL A 110 -0.49 8.20 2.04
N LEU A 111 -1.25 7.21 2.47
CA LEU A 111 -1.90 7.20 3.77
C LEU A 111 -1.37 6.05 4.63
N GLU A 112 -1.09 6.33 5.89
CA GLU A 112 -0.69 5.33 6.87
C GLU A 112 -1.83 5.04 7.86
N LEU A 113 -2.15 3.77 8.04
CA LEU A 113 -2.93 3.27 9.15
C LEU A 113 -1.98 2.60 10.13
N GLY A 114 -1.54 3.33 11.15
CA GLY A 114 -0.52 2.89 12.08
C GLY A 114 -1.08 2.31 13.38
N ALA A 115 -0.26 1.52 14.07
CA ALA A 115 -0.41 1.18 15.46
C ALA A 115 0.55 2.04 16.31
N PRO A 116 0.21 2.39 17.56
CA PRO A 116 1.09 3.20 18.41
C PRO A 116 2.37 2.41 18.76
N ARG A 117 3.46 3.13 18.92
CA ARG A 117 4.69 2.55 19.46
C ARG A 117 4.65 2.59 20.98
N GLU A 118 5.20 1.56 21.63
CA GLU A 118 5.27 1.49 23.09
C GLU A 118 6.05 2.67 23.71
N ASP A 119 7.07 3.17 23.01
CA ASP A 119 7.89 4.30 23.43
C ASP A 119 7.28 5.68 23.11
N GLY A 120 6.10 5.72 22.49
CA GLY A 120 5.40 6.94 22.09
C GLY A 120 6.09 7.74 20.96
N THR A 121 7.17 7.21 20.35
CA THR A 121 7.84 7.90 19.25
C THR A 121 7.06 7.76 17.94
N PRO A 122 7.12 8.75 17.03
CA PRO A 122 6.54 8.61 15.70
C PRO A 122 7.14 7.42 14.95
N ARG A 123 6.31 6.74 14.18
CA ARG A 123 6.79 5.70 13.28
C ARG A 123 7.58 6.33 12.13
N ARG A 124 8.46 5.56 11.49
CA ARG A 124 9.24 6.05 10.34
C ARG A 124 8.36 6.51 9.19
N VAL A 125 7.24 5.82 8.96
CA VAL A 125 6.28 6.21 7.92
C VAL A 125 5.67 7.57 8.23
N ASP A 126 5.16 7.76 9.47
CA ASP A 126 4.57 9.04 9.88
C ASP A 126 5.58 10.18 9.80
N ALA A 127 6.81 9.94 10.23
CA ALA A 127 7.88 10.94 10.16
C ALA A 127 8.16 11.33 8.70
N ALA A 128 8.33 10.36 7.81
CA ALA A 128 8.59 10.62 6.39
C ALA A 128 7.42 11.35 5.72
N LEU A 129 6.19 10.92 5.97
CA LEU A 129 5.00 11.56 5.41
C LEU A 129 4.85 13.01 5.92
N ASN A 130 5.08 13.26 7.19
CA ASN A 130 5.01 14.61 7.75
C ASN A 130 6.12 15.52 7.24
N GLU A 131 7.29 14.98 6.96
CA GLU A 131 8.42 15.72 6.39
C GLU A 131 8.19 16.07 4.92
N HIS A 132 7.81 15.09 4.09
CA HIS A 132 7.67 15.26 2.64
C HIS A 132 6.29 15.82 2.22
N ARG A 133 5.28 15.70 3.08
CA ARG A 133 3.89 16.07 2.78
C ARG A 133 3.25 16.90 3.89
N PRO A 134 3.89 17.99 4.30
CA PRO A 134 3.34 18.86 5.35
C PRO A 134 2.00 19.46 4.89
N GLY A 135 1.04 19.46 5.82
CA GLY A 135 -0.28 20.03 5.55
C GLY A 135 -1.26 19.13 4.80
N HIS A 136 -0.86 17.94 4.42
CA HIS A 136 -1.76 16.92 3.89
C HIS A 136 -2.27 15.97 4.98
N PHE A 137 -3.40 15.34 4.72
CA PHE A 137 -3.86 14.22 5.54
C PHE A 137 -3.02 12.99 5.19
N ASN A 138 -2.21 12.55 6.14
CA ASN A 138 -1.24 11.47 5.95
C ASN A 138 -1.68 10.13 6.57
N GLY A 139 -2.87 10.08 7.15
CA GLY A 139 -3.40 8.87 7.79
C GLY A 139 -3.70 9.05 9.27
N VAL A 140 -3.85 7.95 9.98
CA VAL A 140 -4.15 7.94 11.43
C VAL A 140 -3.43 6.80 12.14
N VAL A 141 -3.25 6.97 13.45
CA VAL A 141 -2.81 5.91 14.36
C VAL A 141 -4.04 5.42 15.14
N LEU A 142 -4.32 4.12 15.10
CA LEU A 142 -5.41 3.53 15.88
C LEU A 142 -5.04 3.52 17.35
N ASP A 143 -5.91 4.07 18.20
CA ASP A 143 -5.72 4.00 19.66
C ASP A 143 -5.72 2.54 20.12
N ASN A 144 -4.73 2.17 20.93
CA ASN A 144 -4.46 0.78 21.32
C ASN A 144 -4.32 -0.19 20.15
N GLY A 145 -3.99 0.31 18.94
CA GLY A 145 -3.81 -0.48 17.75
C GLY A 145 -2.70 -1.52 17.86
N GLN A 146 -2.86 -2.62 17.16
CA GLN A 146 -1.90 -3.70 17.07
C GLN A 146 -1.44 -3.88 15.62
N HIS A 147 -0.22 -4.39 15.45
CA HIS A 147 0.38 -4.62 14.12
C HIS A 147 -0.52 -5.39 13.15
N LEU A 148 -1.39 -6.23 13.66
CA LEU A 148 -2.24 -7.12 12.87
C LEU A 148 -3.71 -6.70 12.79
N ASP A 149 -4.09 -5.52 13.28
CA ASP A 149 -5.49 -5.05 13.24
C ASP A 149 -6.04 -4.99 11.80
N SER A 150 -5.19 -4.66 10.84
CA SER A 150 -5.54 -4.60 9.42
C SER A 150 -5.49 -5.96 8.71
N MET A 151 -4.93 -7.00 9.34
CA MET A 151 -4.76 -8.32 8.75
C MET A 151 -5.90 -9.24 9.17
N GLN A 152 -6.76 -9.59 8.22
CA GLN A 152 -7.89 -10.48 8.47
C GLN A 152 -7.93 -11.60 7.44
N GLY A 153 -8.29 -12.78 7.90
CA GLY A 153 -8.31 -13.99 7.09
C GLY A 153 -6.99 -14.77 7.11
N GLY A 154 -6.93 -15.85 6.38
CA GLY A 154 -5.78 -16.76 6.31
C GLY A 154 -5.97 -18.04 7.13
N SER A 155 -4.91 -18.86 7.19
CA SER A 155 -4.91 -20.09 8.00
C SER A 155 -4.95 -19.74 9.49
N TRP A 156 -5.86 -20.36 10.23
CA TRP A 156 -5.99 -20.15 11.69
C TRP A 156 -4.69 -20.37 12.45
N ALA A 157 -3.87 -21.33 12.01
CA ALA A 157 -2.60 -21.64 12.66
C ALA A 157 -1.57 -20.52 12.47
N ILE A 158 -1.46 -19.99 11.26
CA ILE A 158 -0.59 -18.83 10.95
C ILE A 158 -1.07 -17.61 11.69
N THR A 159 -2.37 -17.36 11.70
CA THR A 159 -2.98 -16.24 12.42
C THR A 159 -2.70 -16.31 13.92
N LEU A 160 -2.85 -17.50 14.54
CA LEU A 160 -2.56 -17.69 15.95
C LEU A 160 -1.08 -17.45 16.30
N ILE A 161 -0.16 -18.00 15.50
CA ILE A 161 1.28 -17.76 15.70
C ILE A 161 1.62 -16.28 15.56
N SER A 162 1.01 -15.60 14.58
CA SER A 162 1.21 -14.17 14.38
C SER A 162 0.70 -13.35 15.56
N TYR A 163 -0.48 -13.67 16.11
CA TYR A 163 -1.03 -13.00 17.28
C TYR A 163 -0.18 -13.19 18.54
N LEU A 164 0.37 -14.38 18.74
CA LEU A 164 1.27 -14.65 19.86
C LEU A 164 2.55 -13.81 19.83
N ASN A 165 3.01 -13.45 18.62
CA ASN A 165 4.23 -12.64 18.45
C ASN A 165 3.97 -11.14 18.31
N GLN A 166 2.79 -10.73 17.83
CA GLN A 166 2.50 -9.33 17.42
C GLN A 166 1.33 -8.69 18.19
N GLY A 167 0.79 -9.41 19.18
CA GLY A 167 -0.39 -8.96 19.94
C GLY A 167 -1.72 -9.42 19.32
N PHE A 168 -2.74 -9.45 20.17
CA PHE A 168 -4.09 -9.85 19.80
C PHE A 168 -4.93 -8.62 19.42
N PRO A 169 -5.33 -8.47 18.15
CA PRO A 169 -6.19 -7.38 17.73
C PRO A 169 -7.57 -7.49 18.40
N THR A 170 -8.15 -6.34 18.70
CA THR A 170 -9.54 -6.27 19.18
C THR A 170 -10.52 -6.26 18.01
N GLU A 171 -11.74 -6.75 18.21
CA GLU A 171 -12.78 -6.69 17.18
C GLU A 171 -13.12 -5.24 16.80
N GLN A 172 -13.04 -4.32 17.76
CA GLN A 172 -13.24 -2.89 17.51
C GLN A 172 -12.19 -2.34 16.55
N ASN A 173 -10.89 -2.61 16.79
CA ASN A 173 -9.81 -2.12 15.94
C ASN A 173 -9.82 -2.80 14.56
N LYS A 174 -10.14 -4.09 14.48
CA LYS A 174 -10.35 -4.77 13.19
C LYS A 174 -11.44 -4.11 12.38
N SER A 175 -12.58 -3.80 13.00
CA SER A 175 -13.70 -3.13 12.33
C SER A 175 -13.33 -1.71 11.90
N ALA A 176 -12.63 -0.97 12.77
CA ALA A 176 -12.14 0.37 12.46
C ALA A 176 -11.15 0.34 11.29
N ALA A 177 -10.18 -0.58 11.31
CA ALA A 177 -9.21 -0.75 10.23
C ALA A 177 -9.89 -1.05 8.89
N GLN A 178 -10.85 -1.99 8.85
CA GLN A 178 -11.61 -2.29 7.63
C GLN A 178 -12.36 -1.07 7.10
N THR A 179 -13.02 -0.33 7.98
CA THR A 179 -13.80 0.85 7.61
C THR A 179 -12.89 1.94 7.04
N LEU A 180 -11.76 2.23 7.70
CA LEU A 180 -10.81 3.23 7.26
C LEU A 180 -10.16 2.85 5.93
N ILE A 181 -9.67 1.62 5.79
CA ILE A 181 -9.04 1.15 4.55
C ILE A 181 -10.03 1.25 3.37
N ALA A 182 -11.24 0.73 3.54
CA ALA A 182 -12.26 0.78 2.49
C ALA A 182 -12.67 2.21 2.16
N GLY A 183 -12.86 3.05 3.19
CA GLY A 183 -13.17 4.47 3.04
C GLY A 183 -12.08 5.22 2.28
N TRP A 184 -10.83 5.08 2.68
CA TRP A 184 -9.69 5.74 2.02
C TRP A 184 -9.50 5.30 0.58
N ILE A 185 -9.63 4.00 0.30
CA ILE A 185 -9.55 3.51 -1.09
C ILE A 185 -10.66 4.14 -1.93
N ASN A 186 -11.88 4.21 -1.43
CA ASN A 186 -12.98 4.88 -2.12
C ASN A 186 -12.70 6.38 -2.33
N ASP A 187 -12.17 7.07 -1.32
CA ASP A 187 -11.85 8.50 -1.38
C ASP A 187 -10.71 8.79 -2.35
N ILE A 188 -9.67 7.96 -2.36
CA ILE A 188 -8.56 8.00 -3.32
C ILE A 188 -9.09 7.90 -4.76
N PHE A 189 -9.92 6.91 -5.06
CA PHE A 189 -10.46 6.73 -6.41
C PHE A 189 -11.46 7.82 -6.81
N ALA A 190 -12.14 8.41 -5.84
CA ALA A 190 -13.05 9.53 -6.05
C ALA A 190 -12.36 10.91 -6.08
N GLY A 191 -11.05 11.00 -5.82
CA GLY A 191 -10.30 12.26 -5.77
C GLY A 191 -10.73 13.16 -4.60
N ARG A 192 -11.08 12.56 -3.46
CA ARG A 192 -11.49 13.31 -2.25
C ARG A 192 -10.36 13.47 -1.22
N ILE A 193 -9.20 12.92 -1.49
CA ILE A 193 -7.97 13.06 -0.70
C ILE A 193 -6.89 13.67 -1.57
#